data_aff012ca1cd9abd42b4e324861087e88
#
_entry.id   aff012ca1cd9abd42b4e324861087e88
#
_cell.length_a   1.000
_cell.length_b   1.000
_cell.length_c   1.000
_cell.angle_alpha   90.00
_cell.angle_beta   90.00
_cell.angle_gamma   90.00
#
_symmetry.space_group_name_H-M   'P 1'
#
loop_
_entity.id
_entity.type
_entity.pdbx_description
1 polymer ?
#
loop_
_entity_poly.entity_id
_entity_poly.type
_entity_poly.pdbx_seq_one_letter_code
_entity_poly.pdbx_strand_id
1 'polypeptide(L)'
;SRNNLQEWCLQINKVQVPINNWQFFIVLVNTFLRILGLKYSKNSIEHAFENIEKMYIGDGWYSDGNSLQRDYYIPFALHYYSLLYAKYCPEDKRSITFIKRSTIFSKSFMLFFSNSGNAIPFGRSLTYKFAQVAFWSIYSNFIEDKEVLSVIKGIIERNIKWWMSQKIFDSNGFLNIG
;
A
#
# COMPACT_ATOMS: atom_id res chain seq x y z
N SER A 1 -6.90 26.39 11.79
CA SER A 1 -6.09 27.13 10.80
C SER A 1 -5.08 26.18 10.12
N ARG A 2 -4.53 26.59 8.97
CA ARG A 2 -3.48 25.83 8.25
C ARG A 2 -2.27 25.52 9.15
N ASN A 3 -1.89 26.47 9.99
CA ASN A 3 -0.78 26.30 10.95
C ASN A 3 -1.08 25.20 11.98
N ASN A 4 -2.29 25.15 12.53
CA ASN A 4 -2.67 24.12 13.49
C ASN A 4 -2.63 22.73 12.88
N LEU A 5 -3.07 22.59 11.63
CA LEU A 5 -3.01 21.32 10.90
C LEU A 5 -1.55 20.90 10.67
N GLN A 6 -0.68 21.82 10.26
CA GLN A 6 0.75 21.56 10.10
C GLN A 6 1.39 21.09 11.40
N GLU A 7 1.16 21.81 12.51
CA GLU A 7 1.70 21.44 13.82
C GLU A 7 1.20 20.06 14.28
N TRP A 8 -0.06 19.75 14.01
CA TRP A 8 -0.62 18.43 14.28
C TRP A 8 0.06 17.35 13.44
N CYS A 9 0.23 17.52 12.13
CA CYS A 9 0.92 16.59 11.26
C CYS A 9 2.38 16.36 11.69
N LEU A 10 3.07 17.39 12.16
CA LEU A 10 4.45 17.28 12.60
C LEU A 10 4.63 16.41 13.86
N GLN A 11 3.56 16.13 14.62
CA GLN A 11 3.64 15.22 15.77
C GLN A 11 4.06 13.81 15.36
N ILE A 12 3.82 13.37 14.12
CA ILE A 12 4.27 12.07 13.62
C ILE A 12 5.78 11.86 13.81
N ASN A 13 6.57 12.93 13.80
CA ASN A 13 8.02 12.87 13.95
C ASN A 13 8.47 12.68 15.42
N LYS A 14 7.55 12.78 16.36
CA LYS A 14 7.80 12.62 17.81
C LYS A 14 7.25 11.31 18.36
N VAL A 15 6.42 10.63 17.58
CA VAL A 15 5.80 9.36 17.99
C VAL A 15 6.74 8.22 17.65
N GLN A 16 6.91 7.30 18.60
CA GLN A 16 7.60 6.04 18.34
C GLN A 16 6.67 5.12 17.52
N VAL A 17 6.95 5.07 16.23
CA VAL A 17 6.19 4.23 15.29
C VAL A 17 6.85 2.86 15.21
N PRO A 18 6.09 1.75 15.32
CA PRO A 18 6.63 0.40 15.13
C PRO A 18 7.35 0.23 13.80
N ILE A 19 8.37 -0.65 13.78
CA ILE A 19 9.07 -1.00 12.54
C ILE A 19 8.23 -2.04 11.78
N ASN A 20 7.23 -1.54 11.08
CA ASN A 20 6.32 -2.28 10.22
C ASN A 20 5.80 -1.33 9.11
N ASN A 21 4.70 -1.67 8.45
CA ASN A 21 4.10 -0.83 7.41
C ASN A 21 3.80 0.62 7.87
N TRP A 22 3.66 0.89 9.17
CA TRP A 22 3.41 2.22 9.71
C TRP A 22 4.58 3.19 9.50
N GLN A 23 5.78 2.72 9.19
CA GLN A 23 6.90 3.59 8.80
C GLN A 23 6.53 4.47 7.58
N PHE A 24 5.65 3.98 6.70
CA PHE A 24 5.16 4.79 5.59
C PHE A 24 4.30 5.99 6.01
N PHE A 25 3.68 5.98 7.19
CA PHE A 25 2.97 7.18 7.67
C PHE A 25 3.93 8.33 7.92
N ILE A 26 5.12 8.05 8.48
CA ILE A 26 6.17 9.07 8.64
C ILE A 26 6.60 9.60 7.27
N VAL A 27 6.87 8.70 6.32
CA VAL A 27 7.28 9.06 4.96
C VAL A 27 6.22 9.92 4.28
N LEU A 28 4.99 9.46 4.22
CA LEU A 28 3.93 10.12 3.45
C LEU A 28 3.52 11.46 4.04
N VAL A 29 3.35 11.55 5.35
CA VAL A 29 3.00 12.83 6.01
C VAL A 29 4.07 13.88 5.73
N ASN A 30 5.35 13.55 5.95
CA ASN A 30 6.43 14.50 5.70
C ASN A 30 6.60 14.82 4.20
N THR A 31 6.38 13.85 3.32
CA THR A 31 6.41 14.06 1.87
C THR A 31 5.34 15.05 1.43
N PHE A 32 4.10 14.90 1.89
CA PHE A 32 3.03 15.83 1.54
C PHE A 32 3.23 17.21 2.16
N LEU A 33 3.75 17.32 3.39
CA LEU A 33 4.16 18.60 3.96
C LEU A 33 5.21 19.29 3.08
N ARG A 34 6.22 18.54 2.59
CA ARG A 34 7.23 19.05 1.65
C ARG A 34 6.61 19.58 0.37
N ILE A 35 5.73 18.80 -0.27
CA ILE A 35 5.05 19.16 -1.53
C ILE A 35 4.21 20.45 -1.36
N LEU A 36 3.61 20.63 -0.19
CA LEU A 36 2.83 21.83 0.13
C LEU A 36 3.70 23.03 0.54
N GLY A 37 5.03 22.92 0.48
CA GLY A 37 5.96 23.98 0.91
C GLY A 37 5.92 24.26 2.41
N LEU A 38 5.53 23.26 3.22
CA LEU A 38 5.42 23.37 4.67
C LEU A 38 6.67 22.77 5.35
N LYS A 39 6.86 23.09 6.63
CA LYS A 39 7.91 22.47 7.45
C LYS A 39 7.70 20.97 7.53
N TYR A 40 8.77 20.21 7.36
CA TYR A 40 8.79 18.73 7.42
C TYR A 40 10.12 18.25 7.99
N SER A 41 10.25 16.97 8.30
CA SER A 41 11.48 16.35 8.80
C SER A 41 12.10 15.43 7.74
N LYS A 42 13.17 15.88 7.09
CA LYS A 42 13.96 15.04 6.17
C LYS A 42 14.56 13.85 6.90
N ASN A 43 15.13 14.05 8.08
CA ASN A 43 15.76 12.98 8.87
C ASN A 43 14.78 11.87 9.23
N SER A 44 13.53 12.22 9.59
CA SER A 44 12.51 11.22 9.88
C SER A 44 12.14 10.40 8.64
N ILE A 45 12.10 11.02 7.45
CA ILE A 45 11.88 10.31 6.18
C ILE A 45 13.01 9.31 5.93
N GLU A 46 14.27 9.74 6.03
CA GLU A 46 15.43 8.87 5.77
C GLU A 46 15.46 7.69 6.74
N HIS A 47 15.26 7.93 8.03
CA HIS A 47 15.22 6.86 9.03
C HIS A 47 14.06 5.87 8.81
N ALA A 48 12.88 6.37 8.43
CA ALA A 48 11.76 5.52 8.10
C ALA A 48 12.05 4.65 6.86
N PHE A 49 12.71 5.18 5.85
CA PHE A 49 13.13 4.39 4.67
C PHE A 49 14.18 3.33 5.00
N GLU A 50 15.13 3.62 5.88
CA GLU A 50 16.07 2.61 6.38
C GLU A 50 15.34 1.42 7.04
N ASN A 51 14.31 1.71 7.83
CA ASN A 51 13.49 0.68 8.44
C ASN A 51 12.64 -0.11 7.42
N ILE A 52 12.08 0.58 6.42
CA ILE A 52 11.33 -0.06 5.32
C ILE A 52 12.25 -0.99 4.52
N GLU A 53 13.49 -0.57 4.26
CA GLU A 53 14.45 -1.40 3.51
C GLU A 53 14.79 -2.69 4.23
N LYS A 54 14.89 -2.68 5.55
CA LYS A 54 15.12 -3.90 6.38
C LYS A 54 13.99 -4.92 6.28
N MET A 55 12.80 -4.51 5.90
CA MET A 55 11.64 -5.39 5.71
C MET A 55 11.60 -6.06 4.33
N TYR A 56 12.44 -5.65 3.37
CA TYR A 56 12.50 -6.28 2.05
C TYR A 56 13.20 -7.64 2.14
N ILE A 57 12.54 -8.68 1.67
CA ILE A 57 12.99 -10.07 1.78
C ILE A 57 13.29 -10.76 0.44
N GLY A 58 13.26 -9.99 -0.65
CA GLY A 58 13.55 -10.50 -2.01
C GLY A 58 12.29 -10.78 -2.82
N ASP A 59 12.47 -11.01 -4.12
CA ASP A 59 11.42 -11.37 -5.09
C ASP A 59 10.16 -10.48 -5.07
N GLY A 60 10.36 -9.21 -4.76
CA GLY A 60 9.28 -8.23 -4.61
C GLY A 60 8.55 -8.29 -3.27
N TRP A 61 8.85 -9.24 -2.41
CA TRP A 61 8.16 -9.41 -1.14
C TRP A 61 8.81 -8.62 0.01
N TYR A 62 7.96 -8.27 0.96
CA TYR A 62 8.34 -7.68 2.24
C TYR A 62 7.84 -8.57 3.39
N SER A 63 8.45 -8.45 4.56
CA SER A 63 7.82 -8.81 5.82
C SER A 63 7.13 -7.59 6.42
N ASP A 64 6.04 -7.79 7.18
CA ASP A 64 5.41 -6.69 7.92
C ASP A 64 5.97 -6.66 9.36
N GLY A 65 7.14 -6.03 9.49
CA GLY A 65 7.90 -5.98 10.73
C GLY A 65 9.07 -6.95 10.79
N ASN A 66 9.59 -7.17 12.00
CA ASN A 66 10.76 -8.02 12.26
C ASN A 66 10.46 -9.53 12.20
N SER A 67 9.21 -9.91 12.11
CA SER A 67 8.79 -11.31 11.93
C SER A 67 8.75 -11.66 10.45
N LEU A 68 8.78 -12.96 10.13
CA LEU A 68 8.53 -13.43 8.77
C LEU A 68 7.05 -13.33 8.35
N GLN A 69 6.27 -12.52 9.02
CA GLN A 69 4.84 -12.37 8.79
C GLN A 69 4.56 -11.79 7.42
N ARG A 70 3.72 -12.47 6.66
CA ARG A 70 3.23 -12.06 5.36
C ARG A 70 1.71 -12.18 5.35
N ASP A 71 1.06 -11.13 4.89
CA ASP A 71 -0.39 -11.03 4.80
C ASP A 71 -0.78 -9.94 3.81
N TYR A 72 -2.05 -9.59 3.75
CA TYR A 72 -2.54 -8.54 2.86
C TYR A 72 -2.00 -7.13 3.15
N TYR A 73 -1.30 -6.88 4.28
CA TYR A 73 -0.58 -5.62 4.47
C TYR A 73 0.61 -5.47 3.52
N ILE A 74 1.12 -6.55 2.93
CA ILE A 74 2.19 -6.44 1.93
C ILE A 74 1.69 -5.70 0.68
N PRO A 75 0.65 -6.16 -0.05
CA PRO A 75 0.10 -5.41 -1.19
C PRO A 75 -0.64 -4.13 -0.77
N PHE A 76 -1.44 -4.17 0.30
CA PHE A 76 -2.32 -3.10 0.72
C PHE A 76 -1.60 -1.91 1.35
N ALA A 77 -0.51 -2.15 2.08
CA ALA A 77 0.22 -1.11 2.78
C ALA A 77 1.63 -0.92 2.18
N LEU A 78 2.51 -1.90 2.29
CA LEU A 78 3.92 -1.72 1.90
C LEU A 78 4.06 -1.36 0.41
N HIS A 79 3.46 -2.12 -0.50
CA HIS A 79 3.49 -1.78 -1.92
C HIS A 79 2.62 -0.57 -2.26
N TYR A 80 1.42 -0.49 -1.70
CA TYR A 80 0.51 0.62 -1.99
C TYR A 80 1.13 1.97 -1.61
N TYR A 81 1.68 2.09 -0.40
CA TYR A 81 2.29 3.33 0.08
C TYR A 81 3.61 3.64 -0.62
N SER A 82 4.41 2.63 -0.97
CA SER A 82 5.63 2.83 -1.74
C SER A 82 5.34 3.36 -3.15
N LEU A 83 4.31 2.85 -3.81
CA LEU A 83 3.86 3.33 -5.11
C LEU A 83 3.21 4.71 -5.01
N LEU A 84 2.47 4.98 -3.94
CA LEU A 84 1.95 6.32 -3.67
C LEU A 84 3.10 7.34 -3.54
N TYR A 85 4.14 6.99 -2.78
CA TYR A 85 5.36 7.79 -2.71
C TYR A 85 6.00 8.00 -4.09
N ALA A 86 6.16 6.92 -4.86
CA ALA A 86 6.76 6.98 -6.20
C ALA A 86 5.98 7.87 -7.18
N LYS A 87 4.66 7.92 -7.06
CA LYS A 87 3.81 8.78 -7.89
C LYS A 87 4.06 10.26 -7.61
N TYR A 88 4.31 10.65 -6.36
CA TYR A 88 4.51 12.03 -5.96
C TYR A 88 5.97 12.47 -5.88
N CYS A 89 6.91 11.54 -5.95
CA CYS A 89 8.35 11.77 -5.91
C CYS A 89 9.07 10.98 -7.01
N PRO A 90 8.70 11.11 -8.29
CA PRO A 90 9.25 10.31 -9.38
C PRO A 90 10.77 10.51 -9.56
N GLU A 91 11.31 11.63 -9.12
CA GLU A 91 12.73 11.98 -9.18
C GLU A 91 13.59 11.27 -8.12
N ASP A 92 12.99 10.70 -7.09
CA ASP A 92 13.72 9.98 -6.04
C ASP A 92 14.12 8.57 -6.52
N LYS A 93 15.39 8.22 -6.35
CA LYS A 93 15.93 6.90 -6.73
C LYS A 93 15.16 5.73 -6.12
N ARG A 94 14.60 5.91 -4.92
CA ARG A 94 13.78 4.90 -4.24
C ARG A 94 12.51 4.59 -5.00
N SER A 95 11.94 5.57 -5.71
CA SER A 95 10.75 5.40 -6.53
C SER A 95 10.95 4.36 -7.62
N ILE A 96 12.09 4.39 -8.30
CA ILE A 96 12.46 3.38 -9.30
C ILE A 96 12.55 1.99 -8.67
N THR A 97 13.16 1.89 -7.48
CA THR A 97 13.28 0.63 -6.73
C THR A 97 11.91 0.09 -6.33
N PHE A 98 11.02 0.94 -5.82
CA PHE A 98 9.67 0.54 -5.42
C PHE A 98 8.82 0.07 -6.60
N ILE A 99 8.89 0.76 -7.74
CA ILE A 99 8.19 0.34 -8.97
C ILE A 99 8.72 -1.02 -9.42
N LYS A 100 10.05 -1.21 -9.47
CA LYS A 100 10.67 -2.47 -9.86
C LYS A 100 10.24 -3.63 -8.93
N ARG A 101 10.28 -3.42 -7.61
CA ARG A 101 9.85 -4.44 -6.62
C ARG A 101 8.36 -4.77 -6.79
N SER A 102 7.53 -3.77 -7.01
CA SER A 102 6.10 -3.95 -7.26
C SER A 102 5.82 -4.72 -8.55
N THR A 103 6.62 -4.49 -9.60
CA THR A 103 6.53 -5.25 -10.86
C THR A 103 6.92 -6.72 -10.67
N ILE A 104 7.92 -7.01 -9.85
CA ILE A 104 8.29 -8.40 -9.53
C ILE A 104 7.18 -9.05 -8.70
N PHE A 105 6.71 -8.35 -7.65
CA PHE A 105 5.64 -8.80 -6.76
C PHE A 105 4.34 -9.10 -7.51
N SER A 106 3.95 -8.26 -8.47
CA SER A 106 2.69 -8.41 -9.21
C SER A 106 2.55 -9.77 -9.88
N LYS A 107 3.65 -10.38 -10.35
CA LYS A 107 3.68 -11.68 -11.02
C LYS A 107 3.23 -12.82 -10.10
N SER A 108 3.63 -12.81 -8.85
CA SER A 108 3.20 -13.80 -7.87
C SER A 108 1.85 -13.45 -7.26
N PHE A 109 1.59 -12.17 -7.03
CA PHE A 109 0.34 -11.74 -6.39
C PHE A 109 -0.90 -11.91 -7.28
N MET A 110 -0.76 -11.90 -8.60
CA MET A 110 -1.89 -12.19 -9.50
C MET A 110 -2.46 -13.60 -9.31
N LEU A 111 -1.63 -14.56 -8.88
CA LEU A 111 -2.05 -15.93 -8.61
C LEU A 111 -2.92 -16.08 -7.35
N PHE A 112 -3.05 -15.02 -6.56
CA PHE A 112 -3.91 -14.98 -5.38
C PHE A 112 -5.40 -14.82 -5.73
N PHE A 113 -5.72 -14.52 -6.99
CA PHE A 113 -7.09 -14.27 -7.44
C PHE A 113 -7.55 -15.38 -8.36
N SER A 114 -8.72 -15.93 -8.08
CA SER A 114 -9.35 -16.91 -8.96
C SER A 114 -10.04 -16.24 -10.16
N ASN A 115 -10.42 -17.05 -11.14
CA ASN A 115 -11.19 -16.58 -12.28
C ASN A 115 -12.58 -16.05 -11.90
N SER A 116 -13.14 -16.48 -10.76
CA SER A 116 -14.41 -15.97 -10.21
C SER A 116 -14.25 -14.69 -9.40
N GLY A 117 -13.01 -14.26 -9.13
CA GLY A 117 -12.70 -12.99 -8.46
C GLY A 117 -12.44 -13.09 -6.96
N ASN A 118 -12.69 -14.24 -6.31
CA ASN A 118 -12.28 -14.39 -4.92
C ASN A 118 -10.75 -14.44 -4.81
N ALA A 119 -10.23 -13.81 -3.77
CA ALA A 119 -8.82 -13.91 -3.42
C ALA A 119 -8.62 -14.98 -2.34
N ILE A 120 -7.46 -15.63 -2.33
CA ILE A 120 -7.15 -16.62 -1.30
C ILE A 120 -7.12 -15.99 0.10
N PRO A 121 -7.59 -16.69 1.14
CA PRO A 121 -7.37 -16.27 2.53
C PRO A 121 -5.86 -16.32 2.83
N PHE A 122 -5.27 -15.17 3.12
CA PHE A 122 -3.84 -15.05 3.30
C PHE A 122 -3.49 -14.17 4.49
N GLY A 123 -2.93 -14.77 5.53
CA GLY A 123 -2.53 -14.10 6.74
C GLY A 123 -3.70 -13.48 7.50
N ARG A 124 -3.48 -12.34 8.13
CA ARG A 124 -4.47 -11.56 8.88
C ARG A 124 -5.21 -10.55 7.99
N SER A 125 -6.17 -9.85 8.56
CA SER A 125 -6.88 -8.71 7.93
C SER A 125 -7.74 -9.10 6.73
N LEU A 126 -8.30 -10.31 6.79
CA LEU A 126 -9.18 -10.84 5.74
C LEU A 126 -10.50 -10.04 5.64
N THR A 127 -10.86 -9.30 6.68
CA THR A 127 -12.03 -8.42 6.71
C THR A 127 -11.90 -7.16 5.86
N TYR A 128 -10.70 -6.83 5.40
CA TYR A 128 -10.44 -5.66 4.56
C TYR A 128 -10.74 -5.97 3.09
N LYS A 129 -11.99 -6.27 2.82
CA LYS A 129 -12.51 -6.86 1.59
C LYS A 129 -11.97 -6.17 0.32
N PHE A 130 -12.18 -4.87 0.20
CA PHE A 130 -11.75 -4.10 -0.98
C PHE A 130 -10.26 -3.76 -0.98
N ALA A 131 -9.58 -3.88 0.16
CA ALA A 131 -8.13 -3.69 0.24
C ALA A 131 -7.34 -4.76 -0.53
N GLN A 132 -7.95 -5.93 -0.80
CA GLN A 132 -7.32 -7.00 -1.58
C GLN A 132 -6.87 -6.52 -2.97
N VAL A 133 -7.59 -5.60 -3.59
CA VAL A 133 -7.27 -5.05 -4.93
C VAL A 133 -6.66 -3.65 -4.92
N ALA A 134 -6.42 -3.07 -3.74
CA ALA A 134 -5.84 -1.72 -3.61
C ALA A 134 -4.48 -1.60 -4.31
N PHE A 135 -3.62 -2.61 -4.19
CA PHE A 135 -2.34 -2.67 -4.90
C PHE A 135 -2.52 -2.49 -6.41
N TRP A 136 -3.43 -3.24 -7.01
CA TRP A 136 -3.66 -3.21 -8.45
C TRP A 136 -4.12 -1.84 -8.93
N SER A 137 -4.94 -1.15 -8.12
CA SER A 137 -5.46 0.18 -8.47
C SER A 137 -4.36 1.24 -8.56
N ILE A 138 -3.37 1.23 -7.65
CA ILE A 138 -2.27 2.18 -7.72
C ILE A 138 -1.20 1.72 -8.70
N TYR A 139 -0.92 0.43 -8.80
CA TYR A 139 0.08 -0.13 -9.69
C TYR A 139 -0.24 0.14 -11.17
N SER A 140 -1.52 0.16 -11.53
CA SER A 140 -1.96 0.49 -12.89
C SER A 140 -1.47 1.86 -13.40
N ASN A 141 -1.15 2.81 -12.50
CA ASN A 141 -0.60 4.12 -12.88
C ASN A 141 0.84 4.06 -13.42
N PHE A 142 1.52 2.92 -13.27
CA PHE A 142 2.91 2.70 -13.67
C PHE A 142 3.03 1.72 -14.84
N ILE A 143 1.91 1.34 -15.46
CA ILE A 143 1.84 0.38 -16.55
C ILE A 143 1.39 1.10 -17.82
N GLU A 144 2.16 0.96 -18.89
CA GLU A 144 1.81 1.50 -20.22
C GLU A 144 1.23 0.42 -21.13
N ASP A 145 1.57 -0.86 -20.87
CA ASP A 145 1.11 -1.99 -21.65
C ASP A 145 -0.39 -2.22 -21.47
N LYS A 146 -1.15 -2.09 -22.57
CA LYS A 146 -2.61 -2.21 -22.58
C LYS A 146 -3.10 -3.60 -22.24
N GLU A 147 -2.36 -4.65 -22.57
CA GLU A 147 -2.72 -6.03 -22.24
C GLU A 147 -2.60 -6.25 -20.74
N VAL A 148 -1.50 -5.82 -20.14
CA VAL A 148 -1.30 -5.86 -18.69
C VAL A 148 -2.37 -5.03 -17.97
N LEU A 149 -2.69 -3.83 -18.46
CA LEU A 149 -3.78 -3.01 -17.89
C LEU A 149 -5.14 -3.71 -17.98
N SER A 150 -5.42 -4.42 -19.07
CA SER A 150 -6.65 -5.19 -19.20
C SER A 150 -6.73 -6.33 -18.18
N VAL A 151 -5.62 -7.02 -17.93
CA VAL A 151 -5.55 -8.06 -16.87
C VAL A 151 -5.80 -7.44 -15.48
N ILE A 152 -5.13 -6.34 -15.17
CA ILE A 152 -5.30 -5.61 -13.88
C ILE A 152 -6.77 -5.20 -13.71
N LYS A 153 -7.37 -4.58 -14.72
CA LYS A 153 -8.78 -4.21 -14.71
C LYS A 153 -9.68 -5.41 -14.43
N GLY A 154 -9.42 -6.53 -15.10
CA GLY A 154 -10.16 -7.77 -14.90
C GLY A 154 -10.07 -8.31 -13.49
N ILE A 155 -8.87 -8.26 -12.84
CA ILE A 155 -8.69 -8.66 -11.45
C ILE A 155 -9.54 -7.78 -10.53
N ILE A 156 -9.43 -6.45 -10.68
CA ILE A 156 -10.17 -5.48 -9.85
C ILE A 156 -11.68 -5.69 -9.99
N GLU A 157 -12.20 -5.71 -11.22
CA GLU A 157 -13.64 -5.83 -11.48
C GLU A 157 -14.21 -7.14 -10.96
N ARG A 158 -13.53 -8.27 -11.19
CA ARG A 158 -14.00 -9.57 -10.70
C ARG A 158 -13.99 -9.66 -9.20
N ASN A 159 -12.95 -9.14 -8.54
CA ASN A 159 -12.88 -9.16 -7.08
C ASN A 159 -13.96 -8.28 -6.44
N ILE A 160 -14.18 -7.07 -6.94
CA ILE A 160 -15.24 -6.19 -6.45
C ILE A 160 -16.61 -6.85 -6.66
N LYS A 161 -16.88 -7.39 -7.87
CA LYS A 161 -18.14 -8.10 -8.16
C LYS A 161 -18.34 -9.30 -7.26
N TRP A 162 -17.29 -10.08 -7.00
CA TRP A 162 -17.35 -11.22 -6.08
C TRP A 162 -17.72 -10.77 -4.66
N TRP A 163 -17.08 -9.73 -4.11
CA TRP A 163 -17.43 -9.19 -2.81
C TRP A 163 -18.87 -8.66 -2.77
N MET A 164 -19.30 -7.94 -3.80
CA MET A 164 -20.66 -7.42 -3.90
C MET A 164 -21.73 -8.54 -4.01
N SER A 165 -21.35 -9.72 -4.46
CA SER A 165 -22.25 -10.89 -4.47
C SER A 165 -22.33 -11.62 -3.13
N GLN A 166 -21.50 -11.29 -2.16
CA GLN A 166 -21.52 -11.85 -0.81
C GLN A 166 -22.40 -11.00 0.10
N LYS A 167 -22.83 -11.58 1.23
CA LYS A 167 -23.58 -10.85 2.27
C LYS A 167 -22.64 -9.99 3.12
N ILE A 168 -22.02 -8.99 2.49
CA ILE A 168 -21.05 -8.11 3.14
C ILE A 168 -21.64 -6.86 3.78
N PHE A 169 -22.92 -6.60 3.57
CA PHE A 169 -23.63 -5.48 4.20
C PHE A 169 -24.65 -6.00 5.20
N ASP A 170 -24.81 -5.29 6.30
CA ASP A 170 -25.88 -5.52 7.26
C ASP A 170 -27.23 -4.97 6.77
N SER A 171 -28.27 -5.13 7.59
CA SER A 171 -29.63 -4.63 7.29
C SER A 171 -29.74 -3.13 7.15
N ASN A 172 -28.75 -2.37 7.65
CA ASN A 172 -28.69 -0.91 7.59
C ASN A 172 -27.80 -0.42 6.43
N GLY A 173 -27.20 -1.34 5.66
CA GLY A 173 -26.30 -1.03 4.55
C GLY A 173 -24.85 -0.75 4.97
N PHE A 174 -24.47 -1.02 6.21
CA PHE A 174 -23.08 -0.90 6.66
C PHE A 174 -22.29 -2.15 6.29
N LEU A 175 -21.02 -1.93 5.94
CA LEU A 175 -20.10 -3.02 5.62
C LEU A 175 -19.87 -3.89 6.86
N ASN A 176 -20.19 -5.17 6.75
CA ASN A 176 -19.98 -6.14 7.82
C ASN A 176 -18.48 -6.45 7.99
N ILE A 177 -17.99 -6.44 9.22
CA ILE A 177 -16.57 -6.68 9.54
C ILE A 177 -16.28 -8.18 9.64
N GLY A 178 -17.22 -9.03 10.01
CA GLY A 178 -17.08 -10.47 10.21
C GLY A 178 -17.66 -11.31 9.10
#